data_a61f3969523c7d46167327fed726c5e9
#
_entry.id   a61f3969523c7d46167327fed726c5e9
#
_cell.length_a   1.000
_cell.length_b   1.000
_cell.length_c   1.000
_cell.angle_alpha   90.00
_cell.angle_beta   90.00
_cell.angle_gamma   90.00
#
_symmetry.space_group_name_H-M   'P 1'
#
loop_
_entity.id
_entity.type
_entity.pdbx_description
1 polymer ?
#
loop_
_entity_poly.entity_id
_entity_poly.type
_entity_poly.pdbx_seq_one_letter_code
_entity_poly.pdbx_strand_id
1 'polypeptide(L)'
;MWRVVCTPCMFLLLLVGCGDDSTGPTPESCPGGSVKWTNGHCYKAVLAPGLSWSDAQDSCEARGGHLATISSAEENAFVFSLVSGNNAFWYLDTYGNGLGPWLGGYQTSGSQEPDGGWQWVTGETFTFTYWETDQPDNAGAVDQNRLRFFKKGGLIGDRWDDYEPDNPIEHRLGYICEYD
;
A
#
# COMPACT_ATOMS: atom_id res chain seq x y z
N MET A 1 89.36 -18.29 -0.90
CA MET A 1 88.99 -17.03 -1.62
C MET A 1 87.74 -17.32 -2.40
N TRP A 2 86.59 -17.03 -1.82
CA TRP A 2 85.32 -17.09 -2.56
C TRP A 2 84.60 -15.79 -2.27
N ARG A 3 84.32 -15.05 -3.32
CA ARG A 3 83.57 -13.79 -3.28
C ARG A 3 82.09 -14.13 -3.32
N VAL A 4 81.38 -13.67 -2.31
CA VAL A 4 79.91 -13.67 -2.29
C VAL A 4 79.40 -12.41 -2.97
N VAL A 5 78.73 -12.55 -4.07
CA VAL A 5 78.03 -11.49 -4.80
C VAL A 5 76.70 -11.26 -4.18
N CYS A 6 76.42 -10.13 -3.54
CA CYS A 6 75.10 -9.73 -3.06
C CYS A 6 74.30 -9.17 -4.23
N THR A 7 73.21 -9.80 -4.52
CA THR A 7 72.18 -9.32 -5.45
C THR A 7 71.20 -8.37 -4.72
N PRO A 8 70.92 -7.18 -5.23
CA PRO A 8 69.97 -6.29 -4.57
C PRO A 8 68.53 -6.77 -4.75
N CYS A 9 67.84 -7.00 -3.64
CA CYS A 9 66.40 -7.28 -3.59
C CYS A 9 65.64 -6.02 -3.93
N MET A 10 64.99 -6.00 -5.07
CA MET A 10 64.08 -4.94 -5.52
C MET A 10 62.75 -5.09 -4.78
N PHE A 11 62.52 -4.20 -3.80
CA PHE A 11 61.23 -4.11 -3.10
C PHE A 11 60.19 -3.50 -4.04
N LEU A 12 59.27 -4.35 -4.52
CA LEU A 12 58.08 -3.92 -5.25
C LEU A 12 57.06 -3.40 -4.22
N LEU A 13 56.88 -2.07 -4.12
CA LEU A 13 55.80 -1.48 -3.36
C LEU A 13 54.48 -1.79 -4.08
N LEU A 14 53.70 -2.73 -3.56
CA LEU A 14 52.31 -2.87 -3.90
C LEU A 14 51.54 -1.75 -3.21
N LEU A 15 51.10 -0.76 -3.98
CA LEU A 15 50.08 0.20 -3.57
C LEU A 15 48.75 -0.55 -3.51
N VAL A 16 48.35 -0.94 -2.30
CA VAL A 16 46.99 -1.34 -2.03
C VAL A 16 46.14 -0.09 -2.09
N GLY A 17 45.47 0.11 -3.22
CA GLY A 17 44.42 1.12 -3.33
C GLY A 17 43.32 0.77 -2.36
N CYS A 18 43.11 1.58 -1.31
CA CYS A 18 41.85 1.60 -0.57
C CYS A 18 40.77 2.05 -1.54
N GLY A 19 39.99 1.10 -2.05
CA GLY A 19 38.73 1.42 -2.67
C GLY A 19 37.82 1.98 -1.58
N ASP A 20 37.44 3.24 -1.70
CA ASP A 20 36.30 3.82 -0.96
C ASP A 20 35.04 3.08 -1.40
N ASP A 21 34.71 2.00 -0.72
CA ASP A 21 33.38 1.39 -0.75
C ASP A 21 32.41 2.27 0.06
N SER A 22 32.18 3.51 -0.39
CA SER A 22 31.07 4.33 0.04
C SER A 22 29.80 3.93 -0.73
N THR A 23 29.46 2.64 -0.74
CA THR A 23 28.09 2.22 -1.00
C THR A 23 27.30 2.40 0.31
N GLY A 24 27.01 3.64 0.65
CA GLY A 24 25.88 3.94 1.48
C GLY A 24 24.62 3.32 0.83
N PRO A 25 23.61 2.92 1.62
CA PRO A 25 22.38 2.34 1.04
C PRO A 25 21.87 3.30 -0.04
N THR A 26 21.85 2.82 -1.29
CA THR A 26 21.16 3.54 -2.37
C THR A 26 19.74 3.76 -1.90
N PRO A 27 19.15 4.97 -2.02
CA PRO A 27 17.76 5.17 -1.66
C PRO A 27 16.94 4.13 -2.43
N GLU A 28 16.26 3.28 -1.67
CA GLU A 28 15.49 2.18 -2.22
C GLU A 28 14.47 2.77 -3.20
N SER A 29 14.62 2.42 -4.46
CA SER A 29 13.73 2.94 -5.51
C SER A 29 12.40 2.24 -5.40
N CYS A 30 11.31 2.99 -5.47
CA CYS A 30 9.96 2.43 -5.49
C CYS A 30 9.81 1.30 -6.51
N PRO A 31 9.10 0.21 -6.19
CA PRO A 31 8.75 -0.84 -7.15
C PRO A 31 8.11 -0.28 -8.42
N GLY A 32 8.34 -0.92 -9.56
CA GLY A 32 7.93 -0.39 -10.86
C GLY A 32 6.47 0.03 -10.95
N GLY A 33 6.24 1.30 -11.30
CA GLY A 33 4.92 1.90 -11.45
C GLY A 33 4.26 2.36 -10.16
N SER A 34 4.98 2.33 -9.01
CA SER A 34 4.54 2.97 -7.78
C SER A 34 5.08 4.39 -7.65
N VAL A 35 4.43 5.20 -6.82
CA VAL A 35 4.76 6.60 -6.59
C VAL A 35 5.19 6.78 -5.14
N LYS A 36 6.37 7.38 -4.92
CA LYS A 36 6.88 7.66 -3.57
C LYS A 36 6.16 8.84 -2.95
N TRP A 37 5.77 8.71 -1.68
CA TRP A 37 5.23 9.81 -0.89
C TRP A 37 6.24 10.32 0.15
N THR A 38 5.85 11.39 0.85
CA THR A 38 6.74 12.10 1.78
C THR A 38 7.06 11.32 3.06
N ASN A 39 6.26 10.30 3.41
CA ASN A 39 6.55 9.37 4.52
C ASN A 39 7.69 8.38 4.20
N GLY A 40 8.12 8.31 2.94
CA GLY A 40 9.15 7.39 2.47
C GLY A 40 8.58 6.18 1.74
N HIS A 41 7.32 5.83 1.95
CA HIS A 41 6.64 4.69 1.36
C HIS A 41 6.25 4.95 -0.10
N CYS A 42 6.02 3.88 -0.83
CA CYS A 42 5.63 3.90 -2.24
C CYS A 42 4.24 3.30 -2.41
N TYR A 43 3.41 3.92 -3.23
CA TYR A 43 2.01 3.52 -3.43
C TYR A 43 1.72 3.20 -4.88
N LYS A 44 0.88 2.20 -5.12
CA LYS A 44 0.48 1.78 -6.47
C LYS A 44 -1.00 1.43 -6.52
N ALA A 45 -1.75 2.16 -7.33
CA ALA A 45 -3.10 1.77 -7.70
C ALA A 45 -3.07 0.64 -8.75
N VAL A 46 -3.84 -0.41 -8.51
CA VAL A 46 -3.93 -1.58 -9.39
C VAL A 46 -5.37 -1.78 -9.81
N LEU A 47 -5.61 -1.66 -11.11
CA LEU A 47 -6.91 -1.98 -11.70
C LEU A 47 -6.99 -3.50 -11.89
N ALA A 48 -7.90 -4.13 -11.16
CA ALA A 48 -8.07 -5.58 -11.14
C ALA A 48 -9.53 -5.95 -10.85
N PRO A 49 -10.39 -5.89 -11.88
CA PRO A 49 -11.81 -6.22 -11.70
C PRO A 49 -12.00 -7.65 -11.20
N GLY A 50 -12.87 -7.81 -10.20
CA GLY A 50 -13.25 -9.10 -9.66
C GLY A 50 -12.41 -9.62 -8.48
N LEU A 51 -11.31 -8.98 -8.11
CA LEU A 51 -10.53 -9.40 -6.95
C LEU A 51 -11.28 -9.09 -5.64
N SER A 52 -11.37 -10.12 -4.76
CA SER A 52 -11.80 -9.93 -3.38
C SER A 52 -10.77 -9.10 -2.59
N TRP A 53 -11.15 -8.63 -1.41
CA TRP A 53 -10.20 -7.91 -0.56
C TRP A 53 -9.00 -8.78 -0.16
N SER A 54 -9.24 -10.07 0.18
CA SER A 54 -8.17 -11.01 0.53
C SER A 54 -7.23 -11.28 -0.64
N ASP A 55 -7.76 -11.51 -1.85
CA ASP A 55 -6.94 -11.71 -3.05
C ASP A 55 -6.13 -10.44 -3.39
N ALA A 56 -6.68 -9.26 -3.12
CA ALA A 56 -5.98 -7.99 -3.30
C ALA A 56 -4.81 -7.85 -2.30
N GLN A 57 -5.02 -8.22 -1.02
CA GLN A 57 -3.95 -8.26 -0.01
C GLN A 57 -2.85 -9.24 -0.42
N ASP A 58 -3.20 -10.48 -0.75
CA ASP A 58 -2.25 -11.50 -1.22
C ASP A 58 -1.45 -11.01 -2.46
N SER A 59 -2.13 -10.26 -3.33
CA SER A 59 -1.53 -9.69 -4.54
C SER A 59 -0.52 -8.59 -4.26
N CYS A 60 -0.73 -7.79 -3.20
CA CYS A 60 0.25 -6.81 -2.73
C CYS A 60 1.43 -7.51 -2.04
N GLU A 61 1.16 -8.51 -1.16
CA GLU A 61 2.19 -9.28 -0.46
C GLU A 61 3.12 -10.03 -1.41
N ALA A 62 2.57 -10.63 -2.47
CA ALA A 62 3.36 -11.29 -3.50
C ALA A 62 4.35 -10.35 -4.24
N ARG A 63 4.18 -9.03 -4.07
CA ARG A 63 5.05 -7.99 -4.64
C ARG A 63 5.89 -7.28 -3.58
N GLY A 64 5.89 -7.79 -2.34
CA GLY A 64 6.66 -7.24 -1.21
C GLY A 64 6.04 -6.01 -0.56
N GLY A 65 4.72 -5.81 -0.68
CA GLY A 65 3.97 -4.75 -0.03
C GLY A 65 2.72 -5.29 0.68
N HIS A 66 1.77 -4.42 0.95
CA HIS A 66 0.47 -4.72 1.56
C HIS A 66 -0.60 -3.78 0.98
N LEU A 67 -1.87 -4.00 1.28
CA LEU A 67 -2.91 -3.02 0.98
C LEU A 67 -2.65 -1.73 1.76
N ALA A 68 -2.88 -0.58 1.12
CA ALA A 68 -2.53 0.72 1.66
C ALA A 68 -3.17 0.99 3.02
N THR A 69 -2.34 1.41 3.97
CA THR A 69 -2.71 1.93 5.27
C THR A 69 -2.70 3.46 5.24
N ILE A 70 -3.53 4.11 6.05
CA ILE A 70 -3.66 5.56 6.00
C ILE A 70 -3.68 6.12 7.42
N SER A 71 -2.69 6.94 7.75
CA SER A 71 -2.45 7.47 9.08
C SER A 71 -2.78 8.96 9.23
N SER A 72 -3.03 9.67 8.11
CA SER A 72 -3.31 11.11 8.11
C SER A 72 -4.21 11.55 6.95
N ALA A 73 -4.77 12.76 7.05
CA ALA A 73 -5.58 13.35 5.98
C ALA A 73 -4.76 13.66 4.73
N GLU A 74 -3.49 14.05 4.90
CA GLU A 74 -2.57 14.33 3.81
C GLU A 74 -2.23 13.04 3.04
N GLU A 75 -2.02 11.93 3.75
CA GLU A 75 -1.80 10.61 3.16
C GLU A 75 -3.05 10.12 2.43
N ASN A 76 -4.23 10.27 3.05
CA ASN A 76 -5.51 9.95 2.39
C ASN A 76 -5.67 10.72 1.08
N ALA A 77 -5.40 12.01 1.07
CA ALA A 77 -5.49 12.84 -0.12
C ALA A 77 -4.50 12.40 -1.20
N PHE A 78 -3.28 12.03 -0.81
CA PHE A 78 -2.28 11.50 -1.74
C PHE A 78 -2.70 10.16 -2.33
N VAL A 79 -3.08 9.18 -1.49
CA VAL A 79 -3.52 7.84 -1.93
C VAL A 79 -4.75 7.94 -2.84
N PHE A 80 -5.72 8.79 -2.48
CA PHE A 80 -6.88 9.08 -3.31
C PHE A 80 -6.50 9.68 -4.67
N SER A 81 -5.47 10.53 -4.73
CA SER A 81 -5.01 11.14 -5.98
C SER A 81 -4.59 10.14 -7.04
N LEU A 82 -4.16 8.93 -6.64
CA LEU A 82 -3.74 7.86 -7.55
C LEU A 82 -4.91 7.26 -8.34
N VAL A 83 -6.14 7.44 -7.88
CA VAL A 83 -7.35 6.81 -8.45
C VAL A 83 -8.43 7.81 -8.85
N SER A 84 -8.39 9.05 -8.37
CA SER A 84 -9.42 10.06 -8.58
C SER A 84 -9.58 10.49 -10.04
N GLY A 85 -8.52 10.40 -10.84
CA GLY A 85 -8.51 10.75 -12.27
C GLY A 85 -8.92 9.62 -13.22
N ASN A 86 -9.27 8.44 -12.71
CA ASN A 86 -9.60 7.28 -13.53
C ASN A 86 -10.88 6.58 -13.07
N ASN A 87 -11.97 6.82 -13.79
CA ASN A 87 -13.27 6.23 -13.49
C ASN A 87 -13.30 4.69 -13.50
N ALA A 88 -12.31 4.03 -14.11
CA ALA A 88 -12.24 2.57 -14.14
C ALA A 88 -12.05 1.93 -12.76
N PHE A 89 -11.60 2.70 -11.75
CA PHE A 89 -11.51 2.24 -10.35
C PHE A 89 -12.85 2.32 -9.60
N TRP A 90 -13.91 2.85 -10.21
CA TRP A 90 -15.13 3.22 -9.51
C TRP A 90 -16.36 2.55 -10.13
N TYR A 91 -17.17 1.96 -9.28
CA TYR A 91 -18.49 1.43 -9.65
C TYR A 91 -19.56 2.35 -9.08
N LEU A 92 -20.53 2.74 -9.90
CA LEU A 92 -21.70 3.48 -9.45
C LEU A 92 -22.80 2.48 -9.15
N ASP A 93 -23.19 2.35 -7.88
CA ASP A 93 -24.24 1.44 -7.46
C ASP A 93 -25.65 1.94 -7.86
N THR A 94 -26.66 1.13 -7.62
CA THR A 94 -28.05 1.45 -7.96
C THR A 94 -28.66 2.56 -7.09
N TYR A 95 -27.99 2.92 -5.98
CA TYR A 95 -28.38 4.03 -5.09
C TYR A 95 -27.67 5.34 -5.46
N GLY A 96 -26.82 5.32 -6.45
CA GLY A 96 -26.07 6.48 -6.89
C GLY A 96 -24.79 6.74 -6.09
N ASN A 97 -24.27 5.74 -5.38
CA ASN A 97 -23.03 5.84 -4.61
C ASN A 97 -21.86 5.26 -5.40
N GLY A 98 -20.70 5.88 -5.23
CA GLY A 98 -19.44 5.45 -5.84
C GLY A 98 -18.67 4.51 -4.93
N LEU A 99 -18.46 3.29 -5.41
CA LEU A 99 -17.70 2.25 -4.75
C LEU A 99 -16.30 2.22 -5.34
N GLY A 100 -15.28 2.57 -4.55
CA GLY A 100 -13.90 2.73 -4.99
C GLY A 100 -13.02 1.52 -4.69
N PRO A 101 -11.70 1.67 -4.87
CA PRO A 101 -10.73 0.60 -4.64
C PRO A 101 -10.56 0.23 -3.16
N TRP A 102 -10.11 -1.01 -2.93
CA TRP A 102 -9.81 -1.54 -1.62
C TRP A 102 -8.61 -0.84 -0.96
N LEU A 103 -8.70 -0.70 0.37
CA LEU A 103 -7.66 -0.25 1.29
C LEU A 103 -7.37 -1.33 2.33
N GLY A 104 -6.30 -1.18 3.14
CA GLY A 104 -5.81 -2.19 4.07
C GLY A 104 -6.52 -2.27 5.42
N GLY A 105 -7.61 -1.55 5.61
CA GLY A 105 -8.43 -1.62 6.82
C GLY A 105 -9.34 -2.84 6.84
N TYR A 106 -9.47 -3.46 8.02
CA TYR A 106 -10.37 -4.60 8.22
C TYR A 106 -10.81 -4.71 9.68
N GLN A 107 -11.95 -5.40 9.90
CA GLN A 107 -12.36 -5.85 11.22
C GLN A 107 -12.17 -7.36 11.36
N THR A 108 -11.82 -7.81 12.56
CA THR A 108 -11.75 -9.23 12.91
C THR A 108 -13.14 -9.77 13.24
N SER A 109 -13.35 -11.07 13.02
CA SER A 109 -14.60 -11.72 13.39
C SER A 109 -14.89 -11.54 14.90
N GLY A 110 -16.13 -11.15 15.21
CA GLY A 110 -16.58 -10.90 16.58
C GLY A 110 -16.27 -9.50 17.11
N SER A 111 -15.81 -8.59 16.26
CA SER A 111 -15.70 -7.16 16.58
C SER A 111 -17.06 -6.58 16.94
N GLN A 112 -17.06 -5.51 17.72
CA GLN A 112 -18.29 -4.77 18.04
C GLN A 112 -18.67 -3.90 16.84
N GLU A 113 -19.67 -4.32 16.10
CA GLU A 113 -20.18 -3.61 14.93
C GLU A 113 -20.92 -2.32 15.29
N PRO A 114 -20.87 -1.31 14.38
CA PRO A 114 -20.15 -1.27 13.11
C PRO A 114 -18.72 -0.66 13.25
N ASP A 115 -18.45 0.07 14.34
CA ASP A 115 -17.28 0.95 14.48
C ASP A 115 -16.14 0.37 15.33
N GLY A 116 -16.36 -0.76 16.02
CA GLY A 116 -15.35 -1.38 16.88
C GLY A 116 -14.40 -2.31 16.14
N GLY A 117 -13.15 -2.42 16.65
CA GLY A 117 -12.20 -3.46 16.23
C GLY A 117 -11.56 -3.29 14.86
N TRP A 118 -11.64 -2.13 14.25
CA TRP A 118 -10.91 -1.82 13.02
C TRP A 118 -9.41 -1.87 13.22
N GLN A 119 -8.71 -2.47 12.28
CA GLN A 119 -7.26 -2.67 12.27
C GLN A 119 -6.70 -2.44 10.86
N TRP A 120 -5.42 -2.09 10.78
CA TRP A 120 -4.65 -2.11 9.54
C TRP A 120 -3.96 -3.46 9.34
N VAL A 121 -3.79 -3.88 8.08
CA VAL A 121 -3.07 -5.13 7.71
C VAL A 121 -1.64 -5.17 8.22
N THR A 122 -1.01 -4.03 8.46
CA THR A 122 0.33 -3.89 9.02
C THR A 122 0.39 -4.09 10.53
N GLY A 123 -0.75 -4.03 11.23
CA GLY A 123 -0.81 -3.99 12.69
C GLY A 123 -0.56 -2.61 13.30
N GLU A 124 -0.41 -1.58 12.48
CA GLU A 124 -0.40 -0.20 12.95
C GLU A 124 -1.70 0.19 13.65
N THR A 125 -1.63 1.18 14.52
CA THR A 125 -2.81 1.61 15.28
C THR A 125 -3.81 2.32 14.38
N PHE A 126 -5.06 1.84 14.34
CA PHE A 126 -6.16 2.45 13.59
C PHE A 126 -6.72 3.66 14.35
N THR A 127 -6.00 4.80 14.29
CA THR A 127 -6.37 6.04 15.01
C THR A 127 -6.93 7.12 14.12
N PHE A 128 -6.43 7.24 12.90
CA PHE A 128 -6.98 8.13 11.89
C PHE A 128 -8.15 7.44 11.20
N THR A 129 -9.27 8.16 11.04
CA THR A 129 -10.46 7.69 10.32
C THR A 129 -10.97 8.77 9.39
N TYR A 130 -11.50 8.37 8.24
CA TYR A 130 -12.02 9.30 7.25
C TYR A 130 -13.33 8.78 6.62
N TRP A 131 -14.19 8.22 7.47
CA TRP A 131 -15.48 7.65 7.09
C TRP A 131 -16.36 8.65 6.35
N GLU A 132 -17.16 8.16 5.40
CA GLU A 132 -18.25 8.95 4.82
C GLU A 132 -19.35 9.14 5.88
N THR A 133 -20.23 10.10 5.66
CA THR A 133 -21.37 10.35 6.57
C THR A 133 -22.24 9.10 6.72
N ASP A 134 -22.53 8.72 7.97
CA ASP A 134 -23.23 7.52 8.38
C ASP A 134 -22.46 6.20 8.17
N GLN A 135 -21.14 6.27 7.94
CA GLN A 135 -20.25 5.10 7.85
C GLN A 135 -19.29 5.05 9.06
N PRO A 136 -18.81 3.87 9.46
CA PRO A 136 -19.20 2.53 9.00
C PRO A 136 -20.61 2.17 9.50
N ASP A 137 -21.39 1.40 8.75
CA ASP A 137 -22.78 1.14 9.10
C ASP A 137 -23.18 -0.34 9.16
N ASN A 138 -22.32 -1.23 8.68
CA ASN A 138 -22.57 -2.68 8.58
C ASN A 138 -23.96 -3.00 7.96
N ALA A 139 -24.41 -2.20 6.98
CA ALA A 139 -25.78 -2.19 6.47
C ALA A 139 -26.07 -3.30 5.46
N GLY A 140 -25.36 -4.40 5.50
CA GLY A 140 -25.52 -5.54 4.59
C GLY A 140 -26.24 -6.73 5.19
N ALA A 141 -26.49 -7.73 4.34
CA ALA A 141 -26.90 -9.06 4.78
C ALA A 141 -25.71 -9.93 5.22
N VAL A 142 -24.49 -9.47 4.93
CA VAL A 142 -23.21 -10.06 5.26
C VAL A 142 -22.39 -8.98 5.94
N ASP A 143 -21.57 -9.35 6.91
CA ASP A 143 -20.71 -8.41 7.63
C ASP A 143 -19.85 -7.57 6.68
N GLN A 144 -19.96 -6.26 6.84
CA GLN A 144 -19.14 -5.28 6.10
C GLN A 144 -17.90 -4.97 6.92
N ASN A 145 -16.85 -5.73 6.71
CA ASN A 145 -15.66 -5.72 7.54
C ASN A 145 -14.36 -5.45 6.77
N ARG A 146 -14.46 -4.81 5.59
CA ARG A 146 -13.33 -4.41 4.74
C ARG A 146 -13.46 -2.97 4.28
N LEU A 147 -12.33 -2.26 4.31
CA LEU A 147 -12.26 -0.83 4.01
C LEU A 147 -12.07 -0.58 2.51
N ARG A 148 -12.78 0.41 2.00
CA ARG A 148 -12.63 0.92 0.64
C ARG A 148 -12.82 2.42 0.57
N PHE A 149 -12.39 3.05 -0.53
CA PHE A 149 -12.87 4.38 -0.86
C PHE A 149 -14.34 4.37 -1.28
N PHE A 150 -15.03 5.45 -0.95
CA PHE A 150 -16.46 5.56 -1.15
C PHE A 150 -16.90 7.01 -1.43
N LYS A 151 -18.06 7.16 -2.08
CA LYS A 151 -18.74 8.44 -2.26
C LYS A 151 -20.24 8.28 -2.18
N LYS A 152 -20.87 8.83 -1.16
CA LYS A 152 -22.32 8.93 -1.05
C LYS A 152 -22.87 9.95 -2.06
N GLY A 153 -23.79 9.52 -2.93
CA GLY A 153 -24.42 10.41 -3.91
C GLY A 153 -23.46 10.94 -4.98
N GLY A 154 -22.52 10.11 -5.47
CA GLY A 154 -21.61 10.47 -6.55
C GLY A 154 -20.67 9.33 -6.88
N LEU A 155 -19.90 9.44 -7.99
CA LEU A 155 -19.05 8.35 -8.45
C LEU A 155 -17.71 8.28 -7.70
N ILE A 156 -17.04 9.42 -7.46
CA ILE A 156 -15.67 9.48 -6.98
C ILE A 156 -15.60 10.30 -5.69
N GLY A 157 -15.00 9.73 -4.63
CA GLY A 157 -14.80 10.42 -3.37
C GLY A 157 -13.68 9.80 -2.52
N ASP A 158 -13.12 10.61 -1.65
CA ASP A 158 -11.98 10.30 -0.79
C ASP A 158 -12.37 9.79 0.60
N ARG A 159 -13.66 9.64 0.85
CA ARG A 159 -14.18 9.09 2.10
C ARG A 159 -14.15 7.57 2.09
N TRP A 160 -14.38 6.97 3.25
CA TRP A 160 -14.31 5.52 3.46
C TRP A 160 -15.67 4.91 3.74
N ASP A 161 -15.78 3.65 3.40
CA ASP A 161 -16.94 2.79 3.61
C ASP A 161 -16.46 1.43 4.10
N ASP A 162 -17.24 0.82 4.97
CA ASP A 162 -17.14 -0.60 5.28
C ASP A 162 -17.91 -1.39 4.22
N TYR A 163 -17.33 -2.50 3.75
CA TYR A 163 -17.95 -3.28 2.71
C TYR A 163 -17.74 -4.79 2.88
N GLU A 164 -18.61 -5.57 2.24
CA GLU A 164 -18.54 -7.03 2.25
C GLU A 164 -17.25 -7.51 1.58
N PRO A 165 -16.49 -8.47 2.19
CA PRO A 165 -15.22 -8.96 1.65
C PRO A 165 -15.37 -9.60 0.27
N ASP A 166 -16.48 -10.32 0.04
CA ASP A 166 -16.79 -11.10 -1.14
C ASP A 166 -18.05 -10.58 -1.87
N ASN A 167 -18.23 -9.27 -1.90
CA ASN A 167 -19.33 -8.59 -2.58
C ASN A 167 -19.44 -8.98 -4.07
N PRO A 168 -20.52 -8.61 -4.76
CA PRO A 168 -20.64 -8.84 -6.20
C PRO A 168 -19.41 -8.42 -6.98
N ILE A 169 -18.95 -9.28 -7.90
CA ILE A 169 -17.70 -9.12 -8.66
C ILE A 169 -17.63 -7.77 -9.37
N GLU A 170 -18.74 -7.26 -9.88
CA GLU A 170 -18.84 -5.97 -10.56
C GLU A 170 -18.51 -4.76 -9.68
N HIS A 171 -18.58 -4.91 -8.35
CA HIS A 171 -18.24 -3.84 -7.41
C HIS A 171 -16.76 -3.79 -7.04
N ARG A 172 -15.98 -4.77 -7.49
CA ARG A 172 -14.56 -4.93 -7.16
C ARG A 172 -13.71 -4.49 -8.35
N LEU A 173 -13.32 -3.24 -8.41
CA LEU A 173 -12.63 -2.70 -9.59
C LEU A 173 -11.14 -2.55 -9.43
N GLY A 174 -10.63 -2.49 -8.20
CA GLY A 174 -9.21 -2.35 -7.94
C GLY A 174 -8.85 -2.20 -6.47
N TYR A 175 -7.58 -1.98 -6.24
CA TYR A 175 -6.99 -1.84 -4.90
C TYR A 175 -5.74 -0.97 -4.95
N ILE A 176 -5.24 -0.57 -3.79
CA ILE A 176 -4.01 0.21 -3.67
C ILE A 176 -3.02 -0.56 -2.81
N CYS A 177 -1.83 -0.84 -3.37
CA CYS A 177 -0.71 -1.38 -2.63
C CYS A 177 0.17 -0.26 -2.09
N GLU A 178 0.74 -0.52 -0.91
CA GLU A 178 1.79 0.26 -0.27
C GLU A 178 3.04 -0.60 -0.10
N TYR A 179 4.21 0.02 -0.17
CA TYR A 179 5.54 -0.58 0.00
C TYR A 179 6.35 0.34 0.91
N ASP A 180 6.82 -0.21 2.04
CA ASP A 180 7.61 0.48 3.07
C ASP A 180 9.05 0.74 2.63
#